data_fcf78235913e32da5cecd5d785cf8a72
#
_entry.id   fcf78235913e32da5cecd5d785cf8a72
#
_cell.length_a   1.000
_cell.length_b   1.000
_cell.length_c   1.000
_cell.angle_alpha   90.00
_cell.angle_beta   90.00
_cell.angle_gamma   90.00
#
_symmetry.space_group_name_H-M   'P 1'
#
loop_
_entity.id
_entity.type
_entity.pdbx_description
1 polymer ?
#
loop_
_entity_poly.entity_id
_entity_poly.type
_entity_poly.pdbx_seq_one_letter_code
_entity_poly.pdbx_strand_id
1 'polypeptide(L)'
;MKFFIDTANLDQIKEAQELGVLDGVTTNPSLMAKEGITGKDNILNHYVKICEIVDGDVSAEVISTDFEGMIKEGEALSNLHPQIVVKIPMILDGVKALKYFSNKGIKTNCTLVFSVGQALIAAKAGATYVSPFIGRLDDVSTDGLNLISEIANVYDNYAFETQILAASIRHTMHVIDCAKIGADVMTGPLSSIKGLLKHPLTDIGLEKFLADYKKGN
;
A
#
# COMPACT_ATOMS: atom_id res chain seq x y z
N MET A 1 1.13 -11.73 5.12
CA MET A 1 0.66 -10.44 4.57
C MET A 1 1.62 -9.35 4.99
N LYS A 2 2.12 -8.55 4.05
CA LYS A 2 2.98 -7.39 4.33
C LYS A 2 2.15 -6.22 4.83
N PHE A 3 2.72 -5.41 5.71
CA PHE A 3 2.11 -4.18 6.22
C PHE A 3 2.80 -2.96 5.60
N PHE A 4 2.05 -2.21 4.81
CA PHE A 4 2.46 -0.91 4.32
C PHE A 4 1.67 0.18 5.06
N ILE A 5 2.27 1.36 5.23
CA ILE A 5 1.58 2.54 5.74
C ILE A 5 1.24 3.49 4.58
N ASP A 6 0.02 4.04 4.57
CA ASP A 6 -0.44 4.98 3.54
C ASP A 6 -0.33 6.42 4.06
N THR A 7 0.84 7.03 3.87
CA THR A 7 1.14 8.37 4.38
C THR A 7 2.35 8.99 3.69
N ALA A 8 2.42 10.33 3.70
CA ALA A 8 3.62 11.11 3.35
C ALA A 8 4.29 11.74 4.59
N ASN A 9 3.75 11.51 5.79
CA ASN A 9 4.27 12.06 7.03
C ASN A 9 5.47 11.25 7.54
N LEU A 10 6.66 11.86 7.57
CA LEU A 10 7.91 11.18 7.94
C LEU A 10 7.92 10.69 9.39
N ASP A 11 7.26 11.40 10.32
CA ASP A 11 7.24 10.99 11.72
C ASP A 11 6.33 9.76 11.92
N GLN A 12 5.21 9.66 11.20
CA GLN A 12 4.38 8.46 11.20
C GLN A 12 5.13 7.26 10.60
N ILE A 13 5.93 7.48 9.56
CA ILE A 13 6.75 6.44 8.94
C ILE A 13 7.82 5.93 9.91
N LYS A 14 8.52 6.85 10.61
CA LYS A 14 9.49 6.48 11.65
C LYS A 14 8.85 5.69 12.77
N GLU A 15 7.70 6.15 13.29
CA GLU A 15 6.95 5.44 14.33
C GLU A 15 6.54 4.04 13.87
N ALA A 16 6.08 3.89 12.62
CA ALA A 16 5.75 2.59 12.06
C ALA A 16 6.97 1.68 11.91
N GLN A 17 8.12 2.23 11.48
CA GLN A 17 9.38 1.49 11.35
C GLN A 17 9.90 1.02 12.72
N GLU A 18 9.77 1.84 13.77
CA GLU A 18 10.16 1.49 15.13
C GLU A 18 9.35 0.34 15.72
N LEU A 19 8.11 0.10 15.24
CA LEU A 19 7.32 -1.09 15.62
C LEU A 19 7.94 -2.39 15.09
N GLY A 20 8.83 -2.33 14.10
CA GLY A 20 9.52 -3.50 13.53
C GLY A 20 8.63 -4.41 12.68
N VAL A 21 7.46 -3.91 12.22
CA VAL A 21 6.50 -4.68 11.41
C VAL A 21 6.15 -3.99 10.09
N LEU A 22 6.85 -2.92 9.74
CA LEU A 22 6.62 -2.18 8.51
C LEU A 22 7.41 -2.80 7.35
N ASP A 23 6.72 -3.10 6.24
CA ASP A 23 7.29 -3.69 5.03
C ASP A 23 7.32 -2.72 3.84
N GLY A 24 6.77 -1.51 3.98
CA GLY A 24 6.77 -0.52 2.91
C GLY A 24 5.83 0.67 3.14
N VAL A 25 5.81 1.57 2.17
CA VAL A 25 4.99 2.79 2.20
C VAL A 25 4.27 2.99 0.87
N THR A 26 3.01 3.38 0.94
CA THR A 26 2.33 3.96 -0.21
C THR A 26 2.10 5.44 0.02
N THR A 27 2.23 6.21 -1.04
CA THR A 27 1.88 7.63 -1.05
C THR A 27 0.96 7.94 -2.23
N ASN A 28 0.49 9.15 -2.29
CA ASN A 28 -0.24 9.71 -3.43
C ASN A 28 -0.17 11.24 -3.39
N PRO A 29 -0.55 11.94 -4.50
CA PRO A 29 -0.49 13.40 -4.55
C PRO A 29 -1.26 14.10 -3.44
N SER A 30 -2.40 13.54 -3.02
CA SER A 30 -3.23 14.12 -1.95
C SER A 30 -2.55 14.04 -0.59
N LEU A 31 -1.84 12.94 -0.29
CA LEU A 31 -1.07 12.79 0.94
C LEU A 31 0.12 13.74 0.97
N MET A 32 0.84 13.91 -0.15
CA MET A 32 1.92 14.89 -0.27
C MET A 32 1.40 16.32 -0.04
N ALA A 33 0.28 16.68 -0.66
CA ALA A 33 -0.33 18.00 -0.49
C ALA A 33 -0.78 18.25 0.96
N LYS A 34 -1.32 17.23 1.65
CA LYS A 34 -1.72 17.32 3.06
C LYS A 34 -0.55 17.64 4.00
N GLU A 35 0.63 17.13 3.69
CA GLU A 35 1.87 17.45 4.43
C GLU A 35 2.53 18.75 3.96
N GLY A 36 1.88 19.52 3.06
CA GLY A 36 2.43 20.77 2.53
C GLY A 36 3.59 20.60 1.56
N ILE A 37 3.80 19.38 1.05
CA ILE A 37 4.90 19.07 0.14
C ILE A 37 4.44 19.38 -1.29
N THR A 38 4.92 20.49 -1.83
CA THR A 38 4.57 21.01 -3.15
C THR A 38 5.82 21.34 -3.97
N GLY A 39 5.67 21.36 -5.27
CA GLY A 39 6.77 21.56 -6.21
C GLY A 39 7.53 20.27 -6.50
N LYS A 40 7.89 20.10 -7.79
CA LYS A 40 8.46 18.86 -8.31
C LYS A 40 9.68 18.40 -7.52
N ASP A 41 10.66 19.27 -7.32
CA ASP A 41 11.92 18.90 -6.67
C ASP A 41 11.71 18.54 -5.19
N ASN A 42 10.80 19.24 -4.49
CA ASN A 42 10.47 18.92 -3.12
C ASN A 42 9.80 17.54 -2.99
N ILE A 43 8.89 17.21 -3.92
CA ILE A 43 8.22 15.90 -3.96
C ILE A 43 9.24 14.79 -4.21
N LEU A 44 10.14 14.95 -5.20
CA LEU A 44 11.19 13.96 -5.50
C LEU A 44 12.13 13.75 -4.31
N ASN A 45 12.59 14.84 -3.70
CA ASN A 45 13.43 14.79 -2.49
C ASN A 45 12.71 14.13 -1.31
N HIS A 46 11.39 14.32 -1.20
CA HIS A 46 10.61 13.71 -0.13
C HIS A 46 10.51 12.20 -0.30
N TYR A 47 10.35 11.68 -1.53
CA TYR A 47 10.41 10.25 -1.79
C TYR A 47 11.75 9.63 -1.36
N VAL A 48 12.87 10.31 -1.64
CA VAL A 48 14.20 9.85 -1.19
C VAL A 48 14.25 9.75 0.34
N LYS A 49 13.76 10.78 1.06
CA LYS A 49 13.70 10.76 2.53
C LYS A 49 12.84 9.61 3.07
N ILE A 50 11.74 9.28 2.40
CA ILE A 50 10.93 8.11 2.79
C ILE A 50 11.74 6.82 2.61
N CYS A 51 12.42 6.66 1.48
CA CYS A 51 13.27 5.48 1.22
C CYS A 51 14.43 5.33 2.20
N GLU A 52 14.97 6.44 2.73
CA GLU A 52 16.03 6.42 3.75
C GLU A 52 15.54 5.93 5.13
N ILE A 53 14.23 5.99 5.40
CA ILE A 53 13.64 5.56 6.67
C ILE A 53 13.16 4.11 6.60
N VAL A 54 12.60 3.71 5.48
CA VAL A 54 11.88 2.43 5.30
C VAL A 54 12.81 1.38 4.69
N ASP A 55 12.80 0.18 5.27
CA ASP A 55 13.40 -1.00 4.65
C ASP A 55 12.34 -1.79 3.87
N GLY A 56 11.98 -1.30 2.68
CA GLY A 56 10.94 -1.90 1.86
C GLY A 56 10.49 -1.03 0.68
N ASP A 57 9.51 -1.49 -0.06
CA ASP A 57 9.02 -0.83 -1.26
C ASP A 57 8.27 0.48 -0.94
N VAL A 58 8.51 1.52 -1.75
CA VAL A 58 7.88 2.84 -1.62
C VAL A 58 7.15 3.19 -2.92
N SER A 59 5.82 3.22 -2.88
CA SER A 59 5.00 3.57 -4.04
C SER A 59 4.96 5.08 -4.26
N ALA A 60 5.51 5.53 -5.41
CA ALA A 60 5.55 6.91 -5.88
C ALA A 60 4.67 7.07 -7.12
N GLU A 61 3.65 7.92 -7.06
CA GLU A 61 2.61 8.01 -8.08
C GLU A 61 2.92 9.05 -9.15
N VAL A 62 2.75 8.66 -10.43
CA VAL A 62 2.78 9.57 -11.58
C VAL A 62 1.56 10.48 -11.59
N ILE A 63 1.70 11.68 -12.16
CA ILE A 63 0.62 12.67 -12.27
C ILE A 63 0.04 12.72 -13.68
N SER A 64 0.86 12.45 -14.71
CA SER A 64 0.42 12.42 -16.10
C SER A 64 -0.65 11.37 -16.34
N THR A 65 -1.55 11.64 -17.26
CA THR A 65 -2.65 10.75 -17.65
C THR A 65 -2.51 10.19 -19.05
N ASP A 66 -1.51 10.63 -19.80
CA ASP A 66 -1.12 10.10 -21.11
C ASP A 66 0.12 9.21 -20.99
N PHE A 67 0.29 8.32 -21.99
CA PHE A 67 1.36 7.31 -21.97
C PHE A 67 2.76 7.93 -21.89
N GLU A 68 3.07 8.91 -22.75
CA GLU A 68 4.42 9.50 -22.83
C GLU A 68 4.80 10.24 -21.54
N GLY A 69 3.84 10.96 -20.97
CA GLY A 69 4.01 11.63 -19.68
C GLY A 69 4.26 10.63 -18.55
N MET A 70 3.47 9.55 -18.47
CA MET A 70 3.65 8.48 -17.49
C MET A 70 5.02 7.81 -17.57
N ILE A 71 5.51 7.55 -18.80
CA ILE A 71 6.83 6.95 -19.01
C ILE A 71 7.93 7.91 -18.50
N LYS A 72 7.88 9.16 -18.90
CA LYS A 72 8.88 10.16 -18.50
C LYS A 72 8.93 10.37 -16.99
N GLU A 73 7.75 10.46 -16.35
CA GLU A 73 7.66 10.61 -14.89
C GLU A 73 8.08 9.33 -14.16
N GLY A 74 7.62 8.17 -14.61
CA GLY A 74 7.91 6.89 -13.97
C GLY A 74 9.38 6.49 -14.07
N GLU A 75 10.07 6.77 -15.20
CA GLU A 75 11.51 6.60 -15.30
C GLU A 75 12.26 7.53 -14.35
N ALA A 76 11.84 8.79 -14.25
CA ALA A 76 12.44 9.73 -13.29
C ALA A 76 12.26 9.27 -11.85
N LEU A 77 11.06 8.76 -11.49
CA LEU A 77 10.79 8.22 -10.15
C LEU A 77 11.62 6.96 -9.86
N SER A 78 11.64 6.00 -10.77
CA SER A 78 12.38 4.73 -10.57
C SER A 78 13.88 4.91 -10.42
N ASN A 79 14.44 5.98 -10.98
CA ASN A 79 15.86 6.32 -10.86
C ASN A 79 16.23 7.02 -9.53
N LEU A 80 15.26 7.41 -8.69
CA LEU A 80 15.53 8.07 -7.41
C LEU A 80 16.14 7.13 -6.37
N HIS A 81 15.57 5.91 -6.27
CA HIS A 81 16.00 4.92 -5.30
C HIS A 81 15.54 3.51 -5.71
N PRO A 82 16.31 2.44 -5.41
CA PRO A 82 15.95 1.06 -5.76
C PRO A 82 14.63 0.54 -5.14
N GLN A 83 14.18 1.15 -4.05
CA GLN A 83 12.93 0.82 -3.36
C GLN A 83 11.69 1.45 -4.03
N ILE A 84 11.87 2.35 -5.00
CA ILE A 84 10.74 3.01 -5.65
C ILE A 84 9.97 2.02 -6.52
N VAL A 85 8.66 1.99 -6.28
CA VAL A 85 7.65 1.32 -7.09
C VAL A 85 6.82 2.39 -7.77
N VAL A 86 6.82 2.42 -9.09
CA VAL A 86 6.09 3.43 -9.88
C VAL A 86 4.59 3.14 -9.80
N LYS A 87 3.84 4.05 -9.20
CA LYS A 87 2.39 3.89 -9.02
C LYS A 87 1.65 4.55 -10.19
N ILE A 88 0.78 3.78 -10.84
CA ILE A 88 0.17 4.09 -12.14
C ILE A 88 -1.34 3.86 -12.07
N PRO A 89 -2.19 4.83 -12.46
CA PRO A 89 -3.64 4.66 -12.43
C PRO A 89 -4.15 3.66 -13.46
N MET A 90 -5.23 2.95 -13.13
CA MET A 90 -5.89 1.96 -14.00
C MET A 90 -6.73 2.68 -15.09
N ILE A 91 -6.04 3.21 -16.08
CA ILE A 91 -6.60 3.79 -17.31
C ILE A 91 -5.91 3.17 -18.54
N LEU A 92 -6.45 3.39 -19.73
CA LEU A 92 -5.94 2.77 -20.96
C LEU A 92 -4.43 2.99 -21.17
N ASP A 93 -3.96 4.22 -21.04
CA ASP A 93 -2.55 4.55 -21.17
C ASP A 93 -1.72 4.06 -19.97
N GLY A 94 -2.35 3.97 -18.78
CA GLY A 94 -1.74 3.33 -17.60
C GLY A 94 -1.44 1.85 -17.84
N VAL A 95 -2.32 1.10 -18.48
CA VAL A 95 -2.07 -0.32 -18.84
C VAL A 95 -0.88 -0.46 -19.78
N LYS A 96 -0.76 0.43 -20.78
CA LYS A 96 0.41 0.46 -21.67
C LYS A 96 1.69 0.77 -20.90
N ALA A 97 1.64 1.73 -19.95
CA ALA A 97 2.77 2.10 -19.11
C ALA A 97 3.18 0.96 -18.16
N LEU A 98 2.22 0.25 -17.56
CA LEU A 98 2.49 -0.96 -16.77
C LEU A 98 3.29 -1.99 -17.57
N LYS A 99 2.84 -2.29 -18.80
CA LYS A 99 3.54 -3.23 -19.69
C LYS A 99 4.93 -2.76 -20.05
N TYR A 100 5.11 -1.47 -20.34
CA TYR A 100 6.41 -0.88 -20.64
C TYR A 100 7.39 -1.05 -19.48
N PHE A 101 6.98 -0.71 -18.26
CA PHE A 101 7.82 -0.83 -17.05
C PHE A 101 8.12 -2.28 -16.68
N SER A 102 7.12 -3.17 -16.81
CA SER A 102 7.30 -4.61 -16.61
C SER A 102 8.39 -5.18 -17.53
N ASN A 103 8.39 -4.81 -18.82
CA ASN A 103 9.41 -5.24 -19.78
C ASN A 103 10.82 -4.71 -19.45
N LYS A 104 10.92 -3.64 -18.69
CA LYS A 104 12.19 -3.07 -18.19
C LYS A 104 12.60 -3.57 -16.81
N GLY A 105 11.83 -4.45 -16.18
CA GLY A 105 12.08 -4.94 -14.83
C GLY A 105 11.86 -3.88 -13.74
N ILE A 106 11.14 -2.79 -14.04
CA ILE A 106 10.80 -1.73 -13.09
C ILE A 106 9.51 -2.13 -12.38
N LYS A 107 9.54 -2.14 -11.04
CA LYS A 107 8.37 -2.44 -10.22
C LYS A 107 7.27 -1.41 -10.40
N THR A 108 6.01 -1.89 -10.48
CA THR A 108 4.84 -1.01 -10.61
C THR A 108 3.74 -1.38 -9.63
N ASN A 109 2.94 -0.38 -9.25
CA ASN A 109 1.72 -0.53 -8.46
C ASN A 109 0.54 0.06 -9.25
N CYS A 110 -0.34 -0.81 -9.77
CA CYS A 110 -1.54 -0.38 -10.47
C CYS A 110 -2.59 0.10 -9.46
N THR A 111 -2.90 1.40 -9.47
CA THR A 111 -3.82 2.02 -8.50
C THR A 111 -5.18 2.38 -9.11
N LEU A 112 -6.13 2.75 -8.25
CA LEU A 112 -7.52 3.07 -8.60
C LEU A 112 -8.23 1.89 -9.25
N VAL A 113 -8.10 0.72 -8.64
CA VAL A 113 -8.74 -0.51 -9.07
C VAL A 113 -10.02 -0.74 -8.27
N PHE A 114 -11.14 -0.94 -8.98
CA PHE A 114 -12.48 -1.08 -8.40
C PHE A 114 -13.26 -2.28 -8.95
N SER A 115 -12.62 -3.13 -9.77
CA SER A 115 -13.24 -4.35 -10.30
C SER A 115 -12.22 -5.44 -10.55
N VAL A 116 -12.69 -6.70 -10.56
CA VAL A 116 -11.88 -7.88 -10.89
C VAL A 116 -11.32 -7.79 -12.31
N GLY A 117 -12.12 -7.26 -13.26
CA GLY A 117 -11.66 -7.09 -14.65
C GLY A 117 -10.46 -6.14 -14.75
N GLN A 118 -10.46 -5.04 -13.99
CA GLN A 118 -9.31 -4.13 -13.90
C GLN A 118 -8.08 -4.82 -13.30
N ALA A 119 -8.26 -5.58 -12.22
CA ALA A 119 -7.18 -6.33 -11.58
C ALA A 119 -6.59 -7.38 -12.53
N LEU A 120 -7.43 -8.11 -13.27
CA LEU A 120 -6.99 -9.09 -14.26
C LEU A 120 -6.13 -8.45 -15.36
N ILE A 121 -6.52 -7.28 -15.86
CA ILE A 121 -5.74 -6.53 -16.86
C ILE A 121 -4.42 -6.06 -16.28
N ALA A 122 -4.38 -5.57 -15.03
CA ALA A 122 -3.16 -5.17 -14.35
C ALA A 122 -2.16 -6.32 -14.25
N ALA A 123 -2.62 -7.50 -13.84
CA ALA A 123 -1.79 -8.71 -13.75
C ALA A 123 -1.25 -9.13 -15.11
N LYS A 124 -2.09 -9.15 -16.16
CA LYS A 124 -1.66 -9.46 -17.54
C LYS A 124 -0.68 -8.44 -18.10
N ALA A 125 -0.74 -7.19 -17.68
CA ALA A 125 0.27 -6.17 -18.04
C ALA A 125 1.58 -6.36 -17.28
N GLY A 126 1.64 -7.18 -16.24
CA GLY A 126 2.84 -7.47 -15.46
C GLY A 126 3.07 -6.49 -14.31
N ALA A 127 2.01 -5.92 -13.75
CA ALA A 127 2.12 -5.10 -12.54
C ALA A 127 2.69 -5.93 -11.37
N THR A 128 3.59 -5.34 -10.58
CA THR A 128 4.13 -5.98 -9.36
C THR A 128 3.06 -6.00 -8.28
N TYR A 129 2.34 -4.90 -8.12
CA TYR A 129 1.22 -4.75 -7.20
C TYR A 129 -0.02 -4.26 -7.93
N VAL A 130 -1.17 -4.68 -7.44
CA VAL A 130 -2.48 -4.11 -7.76
C VAL A 130 -3.11 -3.57 -6.49
N SER A 131 -3.62 -2.34 -6.53
CA SER A 131 -4.24 -1.68 -5.37
C SER A 131 -5.75 -1.55 -5.56
N PRO A 132 -6.56 -2.58 -5.21
CA PRO A 132 -8.00 -2.46 -5.10
C PRO A 132 -8.39 -1.65 -3.85
N PHE A 133 -9.39 -0.76 -4.00
CA PHE A 133 -9.77 0.22 -2.99
C PHE A 133 -11.01 -0.23 -2.21
N ILE A 134 -10.81 -0.78 -1.01
CA ILE A 134 -11.89 -1.28 -0.14
C ILE A 134 -12.78 -0.13 0.33
N GLY A 135 -12.25 0.81 1.10
CA GLY A 135 -13.04 1.81 1.77
C GLY A 135 -13.78 2.77 0.83
N ARG A 136 -13.27 3.00 -0.41
CA ARG A 136 -14.03 3.78 -1.40
C ARG A 136 -15.22 3.04 -1.98
N LEU A 137 -15.18 1.71 -2.06
CA LEU A 137 -16.33 0.91 -2.42
C LEU A 137 -17.37 0.92 -1.29
N ASP A 138 -16.93 0.80 -0.04
CA ASP A 138 -17.80 0.88 1.14
C ASP A 138 -18.49 2.25 1.20
N ASP A 139 -17.80 3.34 0.87
CA ASP A 139 -18.34 4.70 0.82
C ASP A 139 -19.55 4.83 -0.15
N VAL A 140 -19.67 3.93 -1.13
CA VAL A 140 -20.79 3.87 -2.10
C VAL A 140 -21.67 2.63 -1.91
N SER A 141 -21.66 2.06 -0.70
CA SER A 141 -22.50 0.90 -0.32
C SER A 141 -22.22 -0.36 -1.15
N THR A 142 -20.97 -0.55 -1.56
CA THR A 142 -20.49 -1.75 -2.25
C THR A 142 -19.48 -2.45 -1.35
N ASP A 143 -19.57 -3.78 -1.23
CA ASP A 143 -18.66 -4.57 -0.38
C ASP A 143 -17.24 -4.59 -0.98
N GLY A 144 -16.34 -3.79 -0.40
CA GLY A 144 -14.95 -3.70 -0.84
C GLY A 144 -14.12 -4.94 -0.52
N LEU A 145 -14.43 -5.67 0.55
CA LEU A 145 -13.76 -6.93 0.91
C LEU A 145 -14.11 -8.06 -0.06
N ASN A 146 -15.34 -8.07 -0.57
CA ASN A 146 -15.72 -9.02 -1.61
C ASN A 146 -14.85 -8.86 -2.87
N LEU A 147 -14.54 -7.62 -3.28
CA LEU A 147 -13.62 -7.38 -4.40
C LEU A 147 -12.24 -8.02 -4.16
N ILE A 148 -11.68 -7.89 -2.95
CA ILE A 148 -10.39 -8.53 -2.60
C ILE A 148 -10.48 -10.04 -2.75
N SER A 149 -11.54 -10.65 -2.21
CA SER A 149 -11.77 -12.10 -2.29
C SER A 149 -11.88 -12.61 -3.72
N GLU A 150 -12.63 -11.90 -4.57
CA GLU A 150 -12.77 -12.25 -5.98
C GLU A 150 -11.44 -12.13 -6.75
N ILE A 151 -10.65 -11.09 -6.49
CA ILE A 151 -9.33 -10.91 -7.11
C ILE A 151 -8.39 -12.04 -6.67
N ALA A 152 -8.34 -12.36 -5.37
CA ALA A 152 -7.51 -13.44 -4.84
C ALA A 152 -7.84 -14.78 -5.53
N ASN A 153 -9.12 -15.11 -5.64
CA ASN A 153 -9.57 -16.33 -6.32
C ASN A 153 -9.15 -16.38 -7.81
N VAL A 154 -9.27 -15.26 -8.53
CA VAL A 154 -8.83 -15.18 -9.93
C VAL A 154 -7.32 -15.31 -10.03
N TYR A 155 -6.57 -14.68 -9.16
CA TYR A 155 -5.10 -14.73 -9.21
C TYR A 155 -4.58 -16.13 -8.89
N ASP A 156 -5.18 -16.82 -7.92
CA ASP A 156 -4.86 -18.21 -7.58
C ASP A 156 -5.18 -19.16 -8.74
N ASN A 157 -6.33 -19.00 -9.41
CA ASN A 157 -6.74 -19.86 -10.53
C ASN A 157 -5.74 -19.83 -11.70
N TYR A 158 -5.04 -18.74 -11.89
CA TYR A 158 -4.11 -18.54 -13.02
C TYR A 158 -2.66 -18.37 -12.57
N ALA A 159 -2.37 -18.53 -11.28
CA ALA A 159 -1.03 -18.36 -10.70
C ALA A 159 -0.36 -17.03 -11.10
N PHE A 160 -1.09 -15.93 -11.00
CA PHE A 160 -0.50 -14.61 -11.24
C PHE A 160 0.47 -14.23 -10.12
N GLU A 161 1.64 -13.71 -10.49
CA GLU A 161 2.66 -13.25 -9.55
C GLU A 161 2.38 -11.83 -9.00
N THR A 162 1.42 -11.11 -9.59
CA THR A 162 0.99 -9.77 -9.14
C THR A 162 0.42 -9.84 -7.73
N GLN A 163 1.00 -9.09 -6.80
CA GLN A 163 0.58 -9.07 -5.40
C GLN A 163 -0.64 -8.15 -5.21
N ILE A 164 -1.62 -8.64 -4.44
CA ILE A 164 -2.80 -7.87 -4.06
C ILE A 164 -2.43 -6.95 -2.90
N LEU A 165 -2.35 -5.65 -3.16
CA LEU A 165 -2.09 -4.61 -2.18
C LEU A 165 -3.44 -3.95 -1.82
N ALA A 166 -4.13 -4.50 -0.81
CA ALA A 166 -5.42 -4.01 -0.34
C ALA A 166 -5.28 -2.57 0.17
N ALA A 167 -5.95 -1.63 -0.49
CA ALA A 167 -5.81 -0.20 -0.27
C ALA A 167 -7.10 0.46 0.23
N SER A 168 -7.01 1.73 0.62
CA SER A 168 -8.14 2.47 1.20
C SER A 168 -8.70 1.81 2.47
N ILE A 169 -7.82 1.27 3.30
CA ILE A 169 -8.14 0.70 4.61
C ILE A 169 -8.69 1.79 5.52
N ARG A 170 -9.81 1.53 6.21
CA ARG A 170 -10.48 2.49 7.10
C ARG A 170 -10.33 2.13 8.58
N HIS A 171 -10.24 0.85 8.91
CA HIS A 171 -10.21 0.36 10.28
C HIS A 171 -9.52 -1.00 10.40
N THR A 172 -9.22 -1.41 11.63
CA THR A 172 -8.49 -2.65 11.95
C THR A 172 -9.15 -3.91 11.40
N MET A 173 -10.50 -3.97 11.33
CA MET A 173 -11.18 -5.16 10.78
C MET A 173 -10.89 -5.37 9.31
N HIS A 174 -10.74 -4.31 8.50
CA HIS A 174 -10.29 -4.46 7.10
C HIS A 174 -8.94 -5.18 7.02
N VAL A 175 -8.01 -4.89 7.93
CA VAL A 175 -6.68 -5.55 7.97
C VAL A 175 -6.83 -7.04 8.26
N ILE A 176 -7.64 -7.38 9.28
CA ILE A 176 -7.88 -8.76 9.69
C ILE A 176 -8.57 -9.57 8.58
N ASP A 177 -9.58 -8.97 7.96
CA ASP A 177 -10.35 -9.66 6.92
C ASP A 177 -9.55 -9.80 5.61
N CYS A 178 -8.72 -8.81 5.24
CA CYS A 178 -7.74 -8.97 4.16
C CYS A 178 -6.75 -10.10 4.43
N ALA A 179 -6.28 -10.24 5.67
CA ALA A 179 -5.39 -11.35 6.05
C ALA A 179 -6.07 -12.72 5.93
N LYS A 180 -7.36 -12.84 6.30
CA LYS A 180 -8.15 -14.07 6.16
C LYS A 180 -8.41 -14.44 4.70
N ILE A 181 -8.63 -13.44 3.86
CA ILE A 181 -8.84 -13.61 2.42
C ILE A 181 -7.57 -14.06 1.71
N GLY A 182 -6.39 -13.68 2.23
CA GLY A 182 -5.10 -13.98 1.60
C GLY A 182 -4.53 -12.85 0.77
N ALA A 183 -4.92 -11.59 1.01
CA ALA A 183 -4.24 -10.45 0.39
C ALA A 183 -2.75 -10.45 0.74
N ASP A 184 -1.88 -10.16 -0.22
CA ASP A 184 -0.42 -10.21 -0.04
C ASP A 184 0.08 -9.05 0.80
N VAL A 185 -0.50 -7.88 0.62
CA VAL A 185 -0.13 -6.61 1.25
C VAL A 185 -1.40 -5.85 1.66
N MET A 186 -1.36 -5.15 2.76
CA MET A 186 -2.32 -4.11 3.09
C MET A 186 -1.63 -2.77 3.18
N THR A 187 -2.30 -1.69 2.79
CA THR A 187 -1.84 -0.33 3.07
C THR A 187 -2.95 0.52 3.68
N GLY A 188 -2.62 1.16 4.78
CA GLY A 188 -3.60 1.96 5.52
C GLY A 188 -2.95 2.91 6.51
N PRO A 189 -3.75 3.67 7.28
CA PRO A 189 -3.24 4.59 8.29
C PRO A 189 -2.56 3.80 9.42
N LEU A 190 -1.53 4.40 10.03
CA LEU A 190 -0.82 3.82 11.19
C LEU A 190 -1.76 3.37 12.30
N SER A 191 -2.88 4.09 12.50
CA SER A 191 -3.90 3.74 13.50
C SER A 191 -4.53 2.36 13.27
N SER A 192 -4.66 1.90 12.01
CA SER A 192 -5.19 0.58 11.70
C SER A 192 -4.24 -0.54 12.10
N ILE A 193 -2.92 -0.32 11.97
CA ILE A 193 -1.88 -1.26 12.41
C ILE A 193 -1.79 -1.26 13.94
N LYS A 194 -1.69 -0.08 14.57
CA LYS A 194 -1.65 0.04 16.05
C LYS A 194 -2.92 -0.51 16.71
N GLY A 195 -4.05 -0.45 16.03
CA GLY A 195 -5.31 -1.02 16.49
C GLY A 195 -5.27 -2.54 16.68
N LEU A 196 -4.43 -3.26 15.93
CA LEU A 196 -4.25 -4.71 16.06
C LEU A 196 -3.66 -5.13 17.43
N LEU A 197 -2.92 -4.23 18.07
CA LEU A 197 -2.30 -4.49 19.37
C LEU A 197 -3.28 -4.34 20.54
N LYS A 198 -4.42 -3.67 20.35
CA LYS A 198 -5.34 -3.34 21.43
C LYS A 198 -6.28 -4.49 21.72
N HIS A 199 -6.17 -5.05 22.94
CA HIS A 199 -7.11 -6.06 23.42
C HIS A 199 -7.31 -5.94 24.96
N PRO A 200 -8.55 -5.79 25.46
CA PRO A 200 -8.80 -5.61 26.90
C PRO A 200 -8.23 -6.71 27.79
N LEU A 201 -8.23 -7.96 27.31
CA LEU A 201 -7.67 -9.08 28.07
C LEU A 201 -6.14 -9.03 28.17
N THR A 202 -5.45 -8.39 27.25
CA THR A 202 -4.00 -8.17 27.34
C THR A 202 -3.70 -7.19 28.48
N ASP A 203 -4.45 -6.10 28.58
CA ASP A 203 -4.27 -5.09 29.61
C ASP A 203 -4.58 -5.69 31.00
N ILE A 204 -5.71 -6.39 31.15
CA ILE A 204 -6.12 -7.08 32.39
C ILE A 204 -5.08 -8.16 32.77
N GLY A 205 -4.60 -8.92 31.80
CA GLY A 205 -3.60 -9.96 32.01
C GLY A 205 -2.28 -9.39 32.52
N LEU A 206 -1.82 -8.30 31.92
CA LEU A 206 -0.59 -7.61 32.30
C LEU A 206 -0.70 -7.04 33.72
N GLU A 207 -1.81 -6.36 34.04
CA GLU A 207 -2.06 -5.85 35.40
C GLU A 207 -2.01 -6.96 36.46
N LYS A 208 -2.65 -8.12 36.18
CA LYS A 208 -2.64 -9.27 37.05
C LYS A 208 -1.23 -9.82 37.25
N PHE A 209 -0.46 -10.01 36.16
CA PHE A 209 0.91 -10.52 36.25
C PHE A 209 1.81 -9.60 37.08
N LEU A 210 1.70 -8.28 36.90
CA LEU A 210 2.46 -7.31 37.67
C LEU A 210 2.05 -7.31 39.17
N ALA A 211 0.75 -7.47 39.48
CA ALA A 211 0.25 -7.54 40.85
C ALA A 211 0.76 -8.82 41.55
N ASP A 212 0.74 -9.96 40.87
CA ASP A 212 1.21 -11.25 41.41
C ASP A 212 2.73 -11.24 41.62
N TYR A 213 3.48 -10.67 40.70
CA TYR A 213 4.95 -10.49 40.84
C TYR A 213 5.29 -9.65 42.08
N LYS A 214 4.58 -8.54 42.32
CA LYS A 214 4.81 -7.68 43.50
C LYS A 214 4.46 -8.33 44.84
N LYS A 215 3.57 -9.34 44.87
CA LYS A 215 3.22 -10.08 46.11
C LYS A 215 4.26 -11.15 46.46
N GLY A 216 5.01 -11.64 45.47
CA GLY A 216 6.02 -12.68 45.67
C GLY A 216 7.44 -12.16 45.97
N ASN A 217 7.62 -10.83 45.88
CA ASN A 217 8.84 -10.11 46.27
C ASN A 217 8.58 -9.14 47.40
#